data_6b00504efe0c341b2ae3d96736269b2b
#
_entry.id   6b00504efe0c341b2ae3d96736269b2b
#
_cell.length_a   1.000
_cell.length_b   1.000
_cell.length_c   1.000
_cell.angle_alpha   90.00
_cell.angle_beta   90.00
_cell.angle_gamma   90.00
#
_symmetry.space_group_name_H-M   'P 1'
#
loop_
_entity.id
_entity.type
_entity.pdbx_description
1 polymer ?
#
loop_
_entity_poly.entity_id
_entity_poly.type
_entity_poly.pdbx_seq_one_letter_code
_entity_poly.pdbx_strand_id
1 'polypeptide(L)'
;MPLSFVIARYFAYAFAAVATAWLASFMALSAAINAGFVYEASWGPANAREVAEGLARDGVCGQQDVPTAYRYLILNKDGHVLMTDLEGTRLEDATEMARAALAADPGTVEIEGGGSGLTYAAFPLKGGGACALVSEYLPQWVSRDLAGLLPNPQNLMLVGAAAGSALALALVARRASRVISRKMAPLAEAAGRVGAGELDFAVGSTNVREVNDVLAAMDAMRTSLAESLEARWAAERGQREQVASLAHDLKTPLTVLRANADFVAEEL
;
A
#
# COMPACT_ATOMS: atom_id res chain seq x y z
N MET A 1 -8.95 -7.39 -26.54
CA MET A 1 -9.26 -6.16 -25.79
C MET A 1 -7.98 -5.33 -25.64
N PRO A 2 -8.05 -3.98 -25.53
CA PRO A 2 -6.85 -3.16 -25.38
C PRO A 2 -6.18 -3.37 -23.99
N LEU A 3 -4.86 -3.25 -23.95
CA LEU A 3 -4.06 -3.37 -22.72
C LEU A 3 -4.46 -2.31 -21.69
N SER A 4 -4.77 -1.09 -22.16
CA SER A 4 -5.25 0.02 -21.32
C SER A 4 -6.51 -0.37 -20.52
N PHE A 5 -7.42 -1.14 -21.09
CA PHE A 5 -8.62 -1.62 -20.40
C PHE A 5 -8.29 -2.64 -19.30
N VAL A 6 -7.30 -3.51 -19.53
CA VAL A 6 -6.82 -4.46 -18.50
C VAL A 6 -6.24 -3.69 -17.32
N ILE A 7 -5.40 -2.69 -17.59
CA ILE A 7 -4.77 -1.85 -16.57
C ILE A 7 -5.83 -1.04 -15.81
N ALA A 8 -6.71 -0.34 -16.51
CA ALA A 8 -7.78 0.47 -15.91
C ALA A 8 -8.67 -0.36 -14.96
N ARG A 9 -8.98 -1.61 -15.31
CA ARG A 9 -9.75 -2.52 -14.45
C ARG A 9 -9.05 -2.81 -13.13
N TYR A 10 -7.72 -3.02 -13.13
CA TYR A 10 -6.97 -3.26 -11.89
C TYR A 10 -6.83 -1.99 -11.05
N PHE A 11 -6.73 -0.81 -11.67
CA PHE A 11 -6.81 0.47 -10.96
C PHE A 11 -8.18 0.64 -10.27
N ALA A 12 -9.26 0.31 -10.97
CA ALA A 12 -10.60 0.35 -10.38
C ALA A 12 -10.73 -0.62 -9.20
N TYR A 13 -10.18 -1.83 -9.31
CA TYR A 13 -10.17 -2.79 -8.20
C TYR A 13 -9.32 -2.30 -7.02
N ALA A 14 -8.17 -1.69 -7.26
CA ALA A 14 -7.32 -1.12 -6.22
C ALA A 14 -8.04 0.02 -5.49
N PHE A 15 -8.66 0.94 -6.24
CA PHE A 15 -9.44 2.03 -5.67
C PHE A 15 -10.62 1.51 -4.82
N ALA A 16 -11.41 0.58 -5.37
CA ALA A 16 -12.54 -0.01 -4.65
C ALA A 16 -12.08 -0.73 -3.38
N ALA A 17 -10.96 -1.47 -3.43
CA ALA A 17 -10.44 -2.19 -2.29
C ALA A 17 -9.94 -1.27 -1.18
N VAL A 18 -9.27 -0.16 -1.52
CA VAL A 18 -8.86 0.89 -0.56
C VAL A 18 -10.10 1.55 0.04
N ALA A 19 -11.06 1.97 -0.78
CA ALA A 19 -12.30 2.58 -0.29
C ALA A 19 -13.06 1.65 0.67
N THR A 20 -13.11 0.35 0.36
CA THR A 20 -13.74 -0.66 1.23
C THR A 20 -13.00 -0.81 2.55
N ALA A 21 -11.66 -0.79 2.57
CA ALA A 21 -10.88 -0.87 3.80
C ALA A 21 -11.13 0.34 4.73
N TRP A 22 -11.18 1.55 4.17
CA TRP A 22 -11.51 2.76 4.92
C TRP A 22 -12.95 2.74 5.45
N LEU A 23 -13.91 2.37 4.61
CA LEU A 23 -15.30 2.27 5.00
C LEU A 23 -15.51 1.24 6.11
N ALA A 24 -14.88 0.06 5.99
CA ALA A 24 -14.96 -0.98 7.02
C ALA A 24 -14.36 -0.52 8.35
N SER A 25 -13.21 0.16 8.33
CA SER A 25 -12.59 0.70 9.55
C SER A 25 -13.44 1.79 10.19
N PHE A 26 -14.03 2.67 9.39
CA PHE A 26 -14.97 3.69 9.88
C PHE A 26 -16.23 3.06 10.48
N MET A 27 -16.82 2.08 9.80
CA MET A 27 -18.00 1.36 10.30
C MET A 27 -17.69 0.60 11.60
N ALA A 28 -16.49 0.03 11.74
CA ALA A 28 -16.07 -0.63 12.97
C ALA A 28 -16.00 0.36 14.16
N LEU A 29 -15.41 1.54 13.95
CA LEU A 29 -15.39 2.61 14.97
C LEU A 29 -16.82 3.07 15.31
N SER A 30 -17.66 3.32 14.31
CA SER A 30 -19.05 3.73 14.50
C SER A 30 -19.84 2.66 15.26
N ALA A 31 -19.63 1.38 14.96
CA ALA A 31 -20.25 0.28 15.69
C ALA A 31 -19.79 0.22 17.15
N ALA A 32 -18.49 0.46 17.42
CA ALA A 32 -17.94 0.50 18.77
C ALA A 32 -18.53 1.66 19.60
N ILE A 33 -18.73 2.83 18.98
CA ILE A 33 -19.41 3.98 19.60
C ILE A 33 -20.87 3.61 19.92
N ASN A 34 -21.62 3.10 18.94
CA ASN A 34 -23.03 2.73 19.13
C ASN A 34 -23.24 1.60 20.16
N ALA A 35 -22.25 0.72 20.28
CA ALA A 35 -22.28 -0.35 21.30
C ALA A 35 -21.86 0.12 22.70
N GLY A 36 -21.46 1.39 22.87
CA GLY A 36 -21.04 1.95 24.15
C GLY A 36 -19.63 1.56 24.61
N PHE A 37 -18.80 1.03 23.73
CA PHE A 37 -17.39 0.73 24.04
C PHE A 37 -16.47 1.95 23.90
N VAL A 38 -16.91 2.94 23.13
CA VAL A 38 -16.13 4.15 22.81
C VAL A 38 -17.05 5.36 22.98
N TYR A 39 -16.58 6.37 23.72
CA TYR A 39 -17.19 7.70 23.72
C TYR A 39 -16.98 8.36 22.35
N GLU A 40 -18.02 8.99 21.82
CA GLU A 40 -17.86 9.83 20.61
C GLU A 40 -16.96 11.05 20.90
N ALA A 41 -16.34 11.60 19.85
CA ALA A 41 -15.41 12.71 20.00
C ALA A 41 -16.01 13.96 20.68
N SER A 42 -17.29 14.20 20.49
CA SER A 42 -18.05 15.32 21.08
C SER A 42 -18.49 15.08 22.52
N TRP A 43 -18.46 13.83 23.00
CA TRP A 43 -19.05 13.46 24.30
C TRP A 43 -18.41 14.21 25.48
N GLY A 44 -17.06 14.26 25.51
CA GLY A 44 -16.34 14.95 26.57
C GLY A 44 -16.71 16.43 26.67
N PRO A 45 -16.52 17.24 25.61
CA PRO A 45 -16.92 18.65 25.61
C PRO A 45 -18.41 18.88 25.91
N ALA A 46 -19.31 18.03 25.35
CA ALA A 46 -20.74 18.19 25.51
C ALA A 46 -21.22 17.91 26.94
N ASN A 47 -20.57 16.97 27.64
CA ASN A 47 -20.98 16.56 29.00
C ASN A 47 -20.12 17.16 30.12
N ALA A 48 -19.15 18.05 29.77
CA ALA A 48 -18.18 18.60 30.73
C ALA A 48 -18.88 19.25 31.96
N ARG A 49 -19.95 20.01 31.76
CA ARG A 49 -20.71 20.66 32.82
C ARG A 49 -21.39 19.64 33.73
N GLU A 50 -22.12 18.69 33.15
CA GLU A 50 -22.87 17.69 33.92
C GLU A 50 -21.97 16.81 34.77
N VAL A 51 -20.84 16.35 34.18
CA VAL A 51 -19.83 15.54 34.88
C VAL A 51 -19.15 16.35 36.00
N ALA A 52 -18.76 17.60 35.73
CA ALA A 52 -18.12 18.46 36.73
C ALA A 52 -19.09 18.79 37.90
N GLU A 53 -20.36 19.11 37.61
CA GLU A 53 -21.39 19.34 38.65
C GLU A 53 -21.68 18.07 39.46
N GLY A 54 -21.68 16.90 38.85
CA GLY A 54 -21.80 15.62 39.52
C GLY A 54 -20.65 15.39 40.53
N LEU A 55 -19.42 15.48 40.05
CA LEU A 55 -18.22 15.32 40.90
C LEU A 55 -18.12 16.37 42.00
N ALA A 56 -18.46 17.62 41.73
CA ALA A 56 -18.50 18.71 42.72
C ALA A 56 -19.53 18.44 43.80
N ARG A 57 -20.72 17.90 43.44
CA ARG A 57 -21.81 17.55 44.37
C ARG A 57 -21.38 16.39 45.27
N ASP A 58 -20.74 15.38 44.71
CA ASP A 58 -20.30 14.22 45.48
C ASP A 58 -19.06 14.55 46.32
N GLY A 59 -18.32 15.59 45.93
CA GLY A 59 -17.11 16.06 46.64
C GLY A 59 -15.91 15.15 46.41
N VAL A 60 -15.96 14.31 45.39
CA VAL A 60 -14.90 13.35 45.00
C VAL A 60 -14.37 13.70 43.62
N CYS A 61 -13.05 13.62 43.50
CA CYS A 61 -12.38 13.72 42.22
C CYS A 61 -11.13 12.80 42.31
N GLY A 62 -11.31 11.59 41.86
CA GLY A 62 -10.21 10.62 41.84
C GLY A 62 -10.15 9.91 40.49
N GLN A 63 -9.06 9.19 40.28
CA GLN A 63 -8.88 8.48 39.01
C GLN A 63 -10.05 7.53 38.65
N GLN A 64 -10.72 6.97 39.66
CA GLN A 64 -11.84 6.02 39.43
C GLN A 64 -13.16 6.73 39.18
N ASP A 65 -13.31 7.96 39.65
CA ASP A 65 -14.55 8.73 39.60
C ASP A 65 -14.72 9.51 38.31
N VAL A 66 -13.58 9.91 37.71
CA VAL A 66 -13.56 10.71 36.47
C VAL A 66 -13.73 9.80 35.26
N PRO A 67 -14.70 10.01 34.33
CA PRO A 67 -14.79 9.26 33.10
C PRO A 67 -13.53 9.33 32.25
N THR A 68 -13.19 8.26 31.53
CA THR A 68 -11.99 8.15 30.68
C THR A 68 -11.94 9.18 29.55
N ALA A 69 -13.05 9.84 29.24
CA ALA A 69 -13.12 10.95 28.28
C ALA A 69 -12.44 12.22 28.79
N TYR A 70 -12.08 12.29 30.07
CA TYR A 70 -11.41 13.41 30.69
C TYR A 70 -10.07 13.00 31.28
N ARG A 71 -9.10 13.90 31.17
CA ARG A 71 -7.92 13.97 31.99
C ARG A 71 -8.21 14.89 33.17
N TYR A 72 -7.50 14.76 34.28
CA TYR A 72 -7.82 15.48 35.49
C TYR A 72 -6.61 16.05 36.20
N LEU A 73 -6.84 17.10 36.95
CA LEU A 73 -5.91 17.72 37.88
C LEU A 73 -6.63 17.94 39.22
N ILE A 74 -5.99 17.58 40.32
CA ILE A 74 -6.47 17.82 41.66
C ILE A 74 -5.47 18.71 42.39
N LEU A 75 -5.95 19.83 42.93
CA LEU A 75 -5.20 20.74 43.80
C LEU A 75 -5.63 20.57 45.26
N ASN A 76 -4.67 20.72 46.19
CA ASN A 76 -4.96 20.89 47.60
C ASN A 76 -5.47 22.31 47.91
N LYS A 77 -5.78 22.60 49.21
CA LYS A 77 -6.22 23.90 49.66
C LYS A 77 -5.20 25.02 49.43
N ASP A 78 -3.90 24.69 49.38
CA ASP A 78 -2.82 25.61 49.20
C ASP A 78 -2.47 25.84 47.72
N GLY A 79 -3.23 25.20 46.77
CA GLY A 79 -3.01 25.31 45.34
C GLY A 79 -1.86 24.46 44.80
N HIS A 80 -1.36 23.50 45.59
CA HIS A 80 -0.37 22.53 45.13
C HIS A 80 -1.04 21.30 44.46
N VAL A 81 -0.42 20.79 43.41
CA VAL A 81 -0.88 19.62 42.69
C VAL A 81 -0.76 18.39 43.57
N LEU A 82 -1.87 17.71 43.85
CA LEU A 82 -1.94 16.40 44.52
C LEU A 82 -1.85 15.24 43.57
N MET A 83 -2.61 15.31 42.47
CA MET A 83 -2.67 14.23 41.48
C MET A 83 -3.05 14.80 40.13
N THR A 84 -2.44 14.27 39.06
CA THR A 84 -2.75 14.66 37.69
C THR A 84 -2.28 13.58 36.72
N ASP A 85 -2.93 13.50 35.56
CA ASP A 85 -2.51 12.77 34.37
C ASP A 85 -2.21 13.74 33.19
N LEU A 86 -2.14 15.04 33.46
CA LEU A 86 -1.84 16.09 32.50
C LEU A 86 -0.35 16.39 32.45
N GLU A 87 0.15 16.80 31.29
CA GLU A 87 1.55 17.20 31.06
C GLU A 87 1.64 18.47 30.19
N GLY A 88 2.76 19.16 30.28
CA GLY A 88 3.08 20.34 29.46
C GLY A 88 2.10 21.50 29.64
N THR A 89 1.81 22.21 28.56
CA THR A 89 0.92 23.40 28.57
C THR A 89 -0.47 23.12 29.10
N ARG A 90 -1.00 21.90 28.88
CA ARG A 90 -2.31 21.50 29.41
C ARG A 90 -2.36 21.45 30.92
N LEU A 91 -1.25 21.07 31.56
CA LEU A 91 -1.12 21.09 33.01
C LEU A 91 -1.09 22.54 33.52
N GLU A 92 -0.39 23.45 32.83
CA GLU A 92 -0.30 24.87 33.19
C GLU A 92 -1.68 25.53 33.12
N ASP A 93 -2.40 25.38 31.98
CA ASP A 93 -3.73 25.93 31.77
C ASP A 93 -4.74 25.37 32.79
N ALA A 94 -4.74 24.06 33.00
CA ALA A 94 -5.63 23.39 33.97
C ALA A 94 -5.31 23.82 35.41
N THR A 95 -4.03 24.11 35.74
CA THR A 95 -3.61 24.59 37.07
C THR A 95 -4.08 26.00 37.30
N GLU A 96 -4.03 26.88 36.30
CA GLU A 96 -4.54 28.24 36.39
C GLU A 96 -6.05 28.24 36.64
N MET A 97 -6.82 27.49 35.87
CA MET A 97 -8.27 27.38 36.06
C MET A 97 -8.65 26.74 37.41
N ALA A 98 -7.92 25.69 37.83
CA ALA A 98 -8.19 25.05 39.11
C ALA A 98 -7.87 25.98 40.30
N ARG A 99 -6.85 26.86 40.17
CA ARG A 99 -6.56 27.89 41.19
C ARG A 99 -7.64 28.95 41.23
N ALA A 100 -8.17 29.38 40.08
CA ALA A 100 -9.31 30.31 40.07
C ALA A 100 -10.53 29.67 40.78
N ALA A 101 -10.77 28.40 40.53
CA ALA A 101 -11.86 27.66 41.18
C ALA A 101 -11.69 27.48 42.69
N LEU A 102 -10.47 27.55 43.26
CA LEU A 102 -10.29 27.56 44.75
C LEU A 102 -10.95 28.73 45.44
N ALA A 103 -11.08 29.87 44.75
CA ALA A 103 -11.70 31.09 45.29
C ALA A 103 -13.23 31.14 44.98
N ALA A 104 -13.77 30.20 44.22
CA ALA A 104 -15.13 30.18 43.82
C ALA A 104 -16.08 29.56 44.91
N ASP A 105 -17.34 29.91 44.87
CA ASP A 105 -18.35 29.35 45.78
C ASP A 105 -18.50 27.84 45.55
N PRO A 106 -18.75 27.04 46.61
CA PRO A 106 -19.00 25.61 46.50
C PRO A 106 -20.13 25.31 45.53
N GLY A 107 -19.85 24.43 44.53
CA GLY A 107 -20.79 24.05 43.48
C GLY A 107 -20.73 24.89 42.22
N THR A 108 -19.89 25.92 42.18
CA THR A 108 -19.62 26.67 40.93
C THR A 108 -18.76 25.83 40.00
N VAL A 109 -19.14 25.71 38.72
CA VAL A 109 -18.36 25.07 37.67
C VAL A 109 -18.01 26.10 36.61
N GLU A 110 -16.74 26.35 36.43
CA GLU A 110 -16.20 27.20 35.36
C GLU A 110 -15.85 26.32 34.17
N ILE A 111 -16.31 26.71 32.97
CA ILE A 111 -15.98 26.00 31.71
C ILE A 111 -15.38 26.99 30.75
N GLU A 112 -14.22 26.64 30.24
CA GLU A 112 -13.53 27.42 29.24
C GLU A 112 -13.10 26.56 28.05
N GLY A 113 -13.30 27.07 26.83
CA GLY A 113 -12.78 26.47 25.62
C GLY A 113 -11.33 26.86 25.41
N GLY A 114 -10.43 25.88 25.48
CA GLY A 114 -9.02 26.09 25.16
C GLY A 114 -8.76 26.06 23.65
N GLY A 115 -7.58 26.47 23.24
CA GLY A 115 -7.11 26.28 21.89
C GLY A 115 -7.09 24.79 21.47
N SER A 116 -7.16 24.52 20.19
CA SER A 116 -7.03 23.15 19.63
C SER A 116 -8.15 22.16 19.99
N GLY A 117 -9.36 22.65 20.31
CA GLY A 117 -10.51 21.78 20.62
C GLY A 117 -10.48 21.15 22.01
N LEU A 118 -9.71 21.75 22.94
CA LEU A 118 -9.72 21.41 24.35
C LEU A 118 -10.89 22.07 25.05
N THR A 119 -11.47 21.41 26.04
CA THR A 119 -12.45 21.97 26.94
C THR A 119 -12.00 21.69 28.37
N TYR A 120 -11.90 22.76 29.16
CA TYR A 120 -11.54 22.74 30.56
C TYR A 120 -12.80 22.95 31.40
N ALA A 121 -12.95 22.20 32.49
CA ALA A 121 -13.99 22.42 33.49
C ALA A 121 -13.37 22.34 34.87
N ALA A 122 -13.43 23.43 35.63
CA ALA A 122 -12.83 23.51 36.95
C ALA A 122 -13.93 23.79 38.03
N PHE A 123 -13.75 23.18 39.18
CA PHE A 123 -14.70 23.29 40.31
C PHE A 123 -14.01 23.07 41.65
N PRO A 124 -14.54 23.72 42.75
CA PRO A 124 -14.03 23.53 44.11
C PRO A 124 -14.54 22.20 44.69
N LEU A 125 -13.70 21.53 45.50
CA LEU A 125 -14.00 20.31 46.20
C LEU A 125 -14.54 20.56 47.61
N LYS A 126 -15.54 19.80 48.10
CA LYS A 126 -16.14 19.93 49.44
C LYS A 126 -15.10 19.83 50.60
N GLY A 127 -14.04 19.06 50.41
CA GLY A 127 -12.95 18.90 51.37
C GLY A 127 -11.92 20.02 51.37
N GLY A 128 -12.13 21.05 50.55
CA GLY A 128 -11.15 22.08 50.19
C GLY A 128 -10.17 21.54 49.15
N GLY A 129 -9.72 22.44 48.28
CA GLY A 129 -9.02 22.13 47.08
C GLY A 129 -9.90 22.31 45.86
N ALA A 130 -9.36 22.04 44.65
CA ALA A 130 -10.08 22.14 43.39
C ALA A 130 -9.77 20.99 42.47
N CYS A 131 -10.67 20.71 41.56
CA CYS A 131 -10.45 19.76 40.47
C CYS A 131 -10.65 20.47 39.12
N ALA A 132 -9.77 20.17 38.16
CA ALA A 132 -9.98 20.53 36.76
C ALA A 132 -10.04 19.28 35.91
N LEU A 133 -11.02 19.24 35.04
CA LEU A 133 -11.20 18.22 34.00
C LEU A 133 -10.82 18.80 32.65
N VAL A 134 -10.11 18.03 31.86
CA VAL A 134 -9.71 18.44 30.50
C VAL A 134 -10.18 17.37 29.52
N SER A 135 -11.01 17.76 28.57
CA SER A 135 -11.45 16.88 27.49
C SER A 135 -10.91 17.35 26.15
N GLU A 136 -10.67 16.38 25.29
CA GLU A 136 -10.26 16.60 23.90
C GLU A 136 -11.42 16.19 22.98
N TYR A 137 -11.51 16.83 21.81
CA TYR A 137 -12.46 16.44 20.78
C TYR A 137 -11.94 15.21 20.02
N LEU A 138 -11.81 14.09 20.74
CA LEU A 138 -11.33 12.80 20.24
C LEU A 138 -12.15 11.65 20.84
N PRO A 139 -12.44 10.58 20.07
CA PRO A 139 -13.09 9.41 20.64
C PRO A 139 -12.19 8.74 21.67
N GLN A 140 -12.75 8.29 22.79
CA GLN A 140 -12.02 7.67 23.90
C GLN A 140 -12.66 6.32 24.28
N TRP A 141 -11.85 5.38 24.78
CA TRP A 141 -12.38 4.13 25.31
C TRP A 141 -13.20 4.38 26.57
N VAL A 142 -14.37 3.75 26.70
CA VAL A 142 -15.17 3.82 27.93
C VAL A 142 -14.50 3.04 29.06
N SER A 143 -13.89 1.88 28.74
CA SER A 143 -13.17 1.07 29.72
C SER A 143 -11.74 1.59 29.95
N ARG A 144 -11.35 1.75 31.24
CA ARG A 144 -9.97 2.10 31.62
C ARG A 144 -8.96 1.04 31.22
N ASP A 145 -9.33 -0.23 31.31
CA ASP A 145 -8.45 -1.33 30.94
C ASP A 145 -8.10 -1.25 29.45
N LEU A 146 -9.10 -0.94 28.61
CA LEU A 146 -8.87 -0.75 27.18
C LEU A 146 -8.06 0.52 26.89
N ALA A 147 -8.33 1.61 27.61
CA ALA A 147 -7.58 2.86 27.47
C ALA A 147 -6.10 2.72 27.86
N GLY A 148 -5.79 1.84 28.84
CA GLY A 148 -4.41 1.54 29.24
C GLY A 148 -3.69 0.57 28.30
N LEU A 149 -4.40 -0.31 27.61
CA LEU A 149 -3.84 -1.37 26.79
C LEU A 149 -3.76 -0.98 25.29
N LEU A 150 -4.72 -0.26 24.78
CA LEU A 150 -4.88 0.06 23.36
C LEU A 150 -4.63 1.55 23.08
N PRO A 151 -4.13 1.89 21.90
CA PRO A 151 -4.07 3.28 21.48
C PRO A 151 -5.48 3.87 21.35
N ASN A 152 -5.55 5.19 21.23
CA ASN A 152 -6.82 5.90 21.00
C ASN A 152 -7.62 5.24 19.86
N PRO A 153 -8.96 5.08 20.00
CA PRO A 153 -9.80 4.43 18.99
C PRO A 153 -9.66 5.00 17.58
N GLN A 154 -9.46 6.31 17.44
CA GLN A 154 -9.24 6.95 16.15
C GLN A 154 -7.91 6.50 15.52
N ASN A 155 -6.84 6.45 16.30
CA ASN A 155 -5.54 5.97 15.82
C ASN A 155 -5.61 4.50 15.43
N LEU A 156 -6.32 3.67 16.19
CA LEU A 156 -6.54 2.27 15.85
C LEU A 156 -7.31 2.12 14.53
N MET A 157 -8.34 2.95 14.31
CA MET A 157 -9.07 3.01 13.04
C MET A 157 -8.14 3.38 11.88
N LEU A 158 -7.31 4.42 12.04
CA LEU A 158 -6.38 4.88 11.00
C LEU A 158 -5.34 3.81 10.65
N VAL A 159 -4.74 3.18 11.67
CA VAL A 159 -3.77 2.09 11.48
C VAL A 159 -4.44 0.89 10.81
N GLY A 160 -5.65 0.53 11.23
CA GLY A 160 -6.44 -0.54 10.63
C GLY A 160 -6.76 -0.27 9.15
N ALA A 161 -7.20 0.95 8.84
CA ALA A 161 -7.47 1.38 7.46
C ALA A 161 -6.20 1.37 6.59
N ALA A 162 -5.08 1.87 7.12
CA ALA A 162 -3.80 1.87 6.41
C ALA A 162 -3.28 0.44 6.16
N ALA A 163 -3.29 -0.41 7.19
CA ALA A 163 -2.86 -1.80 7.07
C ALA A 163 -3.77 -2.60 6.11
N GLY A 164 -5.09 -2.42 6.23
CA GLY A 164 -6.07 -3.01 5.32
C GLY A 164 -5.87 -2.57 3.87
N SER A 165 -5.60 -1.28 3.65
CA SER A 165 -5.30 -0.72 2.33
C SER A 165 -4.01 -1.30 1.74
N ALA A 166 -2.95 -1.39 2.54
CA ALA A 166 -1.67 -1.97 2.11
C ALA A 166 -1.83 -3.44 1.70
N LEU A 167 -2.53 -4.23 2.51
CA LEU A 167 -2.83 -5.64 2.21
C LEU A 167 -3.66 -5.77 0.93
N ALA A 168 -4.72 -4.97 0.80
CA ALA A 168 -5.59 -4.98 -0.37
C ALA A 168 -4.84 -4.63 -1.65
N LEU A 169 -4.01 -3.59 -1.62
CA LEU A 169 -3.15 -3.18 -2.74
C LEU A 169 -2.14 -4.28 -3.11
N ALA A 170 -1.51 -4.93 -2.12
CA ALA A 170 -0.58 -6.02 -2.36
C ALA A 170 -1.26 -7.22 -3.05
N LEU A 171 -2.48 -7.57 -2.62
CA LEU A 171 -3.26 -8.66 -3.24
C LEU A 171 -3.67 -8.33 -4.68
N VAL A 172 -4.16 -7.10 -4.93
CA VAL A 172 -4.53 -6.62 -6.27
C VAL A 172 -3.30 -6.58 -7.19
N ALA A 173 -2.18 -6.02 -6.72
CA ALA A 173 -0.93 -5.95 -7.47
C ALA A 173 -0.40 -7.35 -7.83
N ARG A 174 -0.41 -8.29 -6.86
CA ARG A 174 0.02 -9.67 -7.09
C ARG A 174 -0.87 -10.38 -8.14
N ARG A 175 -2.19 -10.14 -8.09
CA ARG A 175 -3.11 -10.69 -9.09
C ARG A 175 -2.90 -10.03 -10.47
N ALA A 176 -2.73 -8.71 -10.53
CA ALA A 176 -2.47 -7.97 -11.76
C ALA A 176 -1.17 -8.45 -12.42
N SER A 177 -0.08 -8.55 -11.65
CA SER A 177 1.21 -9.04 -12.12
C SER A 177 1.10 -10.44 -12.74
N ARG A 178 0.44 -11.39 -12.05
CA ARG A 178 0.25 -12.74 -12.58
C ARG A 178 -0.55 -12.76 -13.90
N VAL A 179 -1.58 -11.94 -14.00
CA VAL A 179 -2.42 -11.90 -15.22
C VAL A 179 -1.64 -11.27 -16.37
N ILE A 180 -0.92 -10.16 -16.11
CA ILE A 180 -0.11 -9.49 -17.13
C ILE A 180 1.02 -10.41 -17.59
N SER A 181 1.77 -11.04 -16.67
CA SER A 181 2.85 -11.98 -17.00
C SER A 181 2.34 -13.15 -17.87
N ARG A 182 1.19 -13.72 -17.54
CA ARG A 182 0.59 -14.78 -18.37
C ARG A 182 0.24 -14.32 -19.78
N LYS A 183 -0.20 -13.08 -19.94
CA LYS A 183 -0.53 -12.50 -21.25
C LYS A 183 0.72 -12.14 -22.07
N MET A 184 1.85 -11.86 -21.41
CA MET A 184 3.14 -11.60 -22.03
C MET A 184 3.96 -12.87 -22.30
N ALA A 185 3.60 -14.01 -21.71
CA ALA A 185 4.34 -15.27 -21.85
C ALA A 185 4.55 -15.70 -23.32
N PRO A 186 3.53 -15.67 -24.21
CA PRO A 186 3.74 -16.04 -25.61
C PRO A 186 4.78 -15.17 -26.34
N LEU A 187 4.87 -13.89 -25.97
CA LEU A 187 5.87 -12.98 -26.53
C LEU A 187 7.29 -13.37 -26.11
N ALA A 188 7.49 -13.67 -24.83
CA ALA A 188 8.78 -14.09 -24.29
C ALA A 188 9.20 -15.46 -24.88
N GLU A 189 8.24 -16.39 -25.05
CA GLU A 189 8.48 -17.68 -25.66
C GLU A 189 8.90 -17.54 -27.14
N ALA A 190 8.15 -16.77 -27.95
CA ALA A 190 8.47 -16.54 -29.35
C ALA A 190 9.84 -15.88 -29.51
N ALA A 191 10.16 -14.86 -28.69
CA ALA A 191 11.46 -14.21 -28.69
C ALA A 191 12.61 -15.18 -28.33
N GLY A 192 12.40 -16.05 -27.34
CA GLY A 192 13.39 -17.06 -26.92
C GLY A 192 13.66 -18.08 -28.03
N ARG A 193 12.65 -18.58 -28.70
CA ARG A 193 12.78 -19.57 -29.79
C ARG A 193 13.46 -18.97 -31.02
N VAL A 194 13.08 -17.78 -31.45
CA VAL A 194 13.75 -17.07 -32.55
C VAL A 194 15.22 -16.80 -32.19
N GLY A 195 15.51 -16.39 -30.97
CA GLY A 195 16.88 -16.17 -30.49
C GLY A 195 17.72 -17.44 -30.43
N ALA A 196 17.11 -18.61 -30.23
CA ALA A 196 17.76 -19.91 -30.29
C ALA A 196 17.93 -20.45 -31.74
N GLY A 197 17.42 -19.72 -32.73
CA GLY A 197 17.49 -20.15 -34.15
C GLY A 197 16.39 -21.15 -34.51
N GLU A 198 15.42 -21.39 -33.64
CA GLU A 198 14.27 -22.22 -33.96
C GLU A 198 13.24 -21.36 -34.71
N LEU A 199 13.08 -21.66 -36.02
CA LEU A 199 12.19 -20.88 -36.90
C LEU A 199 10.96 -21.67 -37.33
N ASP A 200 10.90 -22.97 -37.02
CA ASP A 200 9.76 -23.83 -37.32
C ASP A 200 8.82 -23.98 -36.12
N PHE A 201 8.01 -22.95 -35.87
CA PHE A 201 6.96 -22.98 -34.86
C PHE A 201 5.84 -22.00 -35.17
N ALA A 202 4.66 -22.26 -34.67
CA ALA A 202 3.55 -21.32 -34.72
C ALA A 202 3.62 -20.33 -33.57
N VAL A 203 3.54 -19.04 -33.88
CA VAL A 203 3.50 -17.99 -32.87
C VAL A 203 2.14 -18.01 -32.19
N GLY A 204 2.14 -18.07 -30.85
CA GLY A 204 0.93 -18.07 -30.03
C GLY A 204 0.15 -16.76 -30.16
N SER A 205 -1.06 -16.75 -29.57
CA SER A 205 -1.90 -15.55 -29.52
C SER A 205 -2.42 -15.28 -28.11
N THR A 206 -2.82 -14.03 -27.84
CA THR A 206 -3.42 -13.62 -26.58
C THR A 206 -4.75 -12.88 -26.86
N ASN A 207 -5.49 -12.58 -25.80
CA ASN A 207 -6.70 -11.74 -25.93
C ASN A 207 -6.40 -10.21 -25.76
N VAL A 208 -5.12 -9.81 -25.81
CA VAL A 208 -4.67 -8.41 -25.75
C VAL A 208 -4.21 -8.01 -27.14
N ARG A 209 -4.82 -6.96 -27.68
CA ARG A 209 -4.60 -6.51 -29.05
C ARG A 209 -3.15 -6.11 -29.30
N GLU A 210 -2.59 -5.26 -28.43
CA GLU A 210 -1.24 -4.73 -28.58
C GLU A 210 -0.17 -5.84 -28.50
N VAL A 211 -0.43 -6.88 -27.71
CA VAL A 211 0.47 -8.05 -27.64
C VAL A 211 0.36 -8.87 -28.94
N ASN A 212 -0.83 -9.04 -29.50
CA ASN A 212 -0.99 -9.73 -30.76
C ASN A 212 -0.37 -8.94 -31.93
N ASP A 213 -0.41 -7.62 -31.92
CA ASP A 213 0.23 -6.79 -32.94
C ASP A 213 1.77 -7.02 -32.93
N VAL A 214 2.37 -7.10 -31.74
CA VAL A 214 3.80 -7.41 -31.60
C VAL A 214 4.11 -8.86 -31.99
N LEU A 215 3.25 -9.83 -31.60
CA LEU A 215 3.42 -11.23 -32.01
C LEU A 215 3.35 -11.40 -33.53
N ALA A 216 2.44 -10.69 -34.21
CA ALA A 216 2.35 -10.71 -35.67
C ALA A 216 3.59 -10.12 -36.34
N ALA A 217 4.16 -9.02 -35.80
CA ALA A 217 5.41 -8.47 -36.29
C ALA A 217 6.59 -9.43 -36.10
N MET A 218 6.65 -10.15 -34.97
CA MET A 218 7.64 -11.19 -34.71
C MET A 218 7.51 -12.38 -35.66
N ASP A 219 6.27 -12.78 -35.97
CA ASP A 219 6.03 -13.90 -36.94
C ASP A 219 6.48 -13.52 -38.34
N ALA A 220 6.21 -12.31 -38.79
CA ALA A 220 6.71 -11.79 -40.06
C ALA A 220 8.26 -11.75 -40.09
N MET A 221 8.90 -11.33 -39.01
CA MET A 221 10.36 -11.33 -38.88
C MET A 221 10.94 -12.76 -38.92
N ARG A 222 10.33 -13.70 -38.17
CA ARG A 222 10.70 -15.12 -38.18
C ARG A 222 10.63 -15.72 -39.59
N THR A 223 9.54 -15.45 -40.31
CA THR A 223 9.34 -15.94 -41.69
C THR A 223 10.39 -15.38 -42.62
N SER A 224 10.65 -14.07 -42.57
CA SER A 224 11.69 -13.43 -43.40
C SER A 224 13.08 -13.96 -43.11
N LEU A 225 13.41 -14.26 -41.85
CA LEU A 225 14.67 -14.87 -41.46
C LEU A 225 14.79 -16.30 -41.98
N ALA A 226 13.72 -17.10 -41.89
CA ALA A 226 13.70 -18.47 -42.42
C ALA A 226 13.97 -18.47 -43.94
N GLU A 227 13.24 -17.63 -44.70
CA GLU A 227 13.44 -17.50 -46.15
C GLU A 227 14.87 -17.07 -46.52
N SER A 228 15.44 -16.10 -45.77
CA SER A 228 16.82 -15.65 -45.99
C SER A 228 17.84 -16.74 -45.75
N LEU A 229 17.66 -17.56 -44.70
CA LEU A 229 18.55 -18.70 -44.42
C LEU A 229 18.42 -19.79 -45.47
N GLU A 230 17.20 -20.11 -45.92
CA GLU A 230 16.98 -21.08 -47.00
C GLU A 230 17.65 -20.63 -48.31
N ALA A 231 17.46 -19.36 -48.69
CA ALA A 231 18.12 -18.79 -49.88
C ALA A 231 19.65 -18.86 -49.79
N ARG A 232 20.20 -18.55 -48.61
CA ARG A 232 21.66 -18.65 -48.38
C ARG A 232 22.15 -20.07 -48.49
N TRP A 233 21.47 -21.05 -47.91
CA TRP A 233 21.85 -22.47 -48.02
C TRP A 233 21.73 -22.99 -49.44
N ALA A 234 20.70 -22.54 -50.20
CA ALA A 234 20.59 -22.87 -51.63
C ALA A 234 21.77 -22.29 -52.43
N ALA A 235 22.15 -21.04 -52.18
CA ALA A 235 23.33 -20.43 -52.85
C ALA A 235 24.62 -21.15 -52.49
N GLU A 236 24.84 -21.51 -51.21
CA GLU A 236 26.02 -22.27 -50.78
C GLU A 236 26.12 -23.66 -51.42
N ARG A 237 24.93 -24.38 -51.54
CA ARG A 237 24.88 -25.66 -52.25
C ARG A 237 25.21 -25.51 -53.73
N GLY A 238 24.61 -24.53 -54.41
CA GLY A 238 24.91 -24.23 -55.80
C GLY A 238 26.37 -23.91 -56.04
N GLN A 239 27.00 -23.13 -55.15
CA GLN A 239 28.41 -22.85 -55.23
C GLN A 239 29.32 -24.08 -55.06
N ARG A 240 28.98 -24.99 -54.13
CA ARG A 240 29.70 -26.28 -53.96
C ARG A 240 29.55 -27.18 -55.17
N GLU A 241 28.36 -27.25 -55.76
CA GLU A 241 28.13 -28.02 -57.00
C GLU A 241 28.91 -27.46 -58.17
N GLN A 242 28.98 -26.13 -58.33
CA GLN A 242 29.80 -25.50 -59.38
C GLN A 242 31.28 -25.79 -59.18
N VAL A 243 31.81 -25.69 -57.94
CA VAL A 243 33.23 -26.04 -57.66
C VAL A 243 33.51 -27.49 -57.92
N ALA A 244 32.58 -28.41 -57.58
CA ALA A 244 32.73 -29.85 -57.88
C ALA A 244 32.74 -30.16 -59.40
N SER A 245 31.84 -29.49 -60.16
CA SER A 245 31.81 -29.59 -61.63
C SER A 245 33.13 -29.07 -62.28
N LEU A 246 33.56 -27.88 -61.87
CA LEU A 246 34.84 -27.33 -62.35
C LEU A 246 36.06 -28.23 -62.06
N ALA A 247 36.12 -28.81 -60.86
CA ALA A 247 37.17 -29.76 -60.48
C ALA A 247 37.11 -31.03 -61.34
N HIS A 248 35.92 -31.53 -61.69
CA HIS A 248 35.72 -32.65 -62.57
C HIS A 248 36.16 -32.31 -63.98
N ASP A 249 35.78 -31.17 -64.53
CA ASP A 249 36.11 -30.72 -65.89
C ASP A 249 37.61 -30.42 -66.06
N LEU A 250 38.27 -29.97 -65.00
CA LEU A 250 39.73 -29.77 -64.96
C LEU A 250 40.49 -31.08 -64.84
N LYS A 251 39.92 -32.10 -64.18
CA LYS A 251 40.61 -33.42 -64.06
C LYS A 251 40.88 -34.09 -65.38
N THR A 252 39.93 -33.99 -66.34
CA THR A 252 40.05 -34.61 -67.65
C THR A 252 41.21 -34.07 -68.44
N PRO A 253 41.40 -32.73 -68.70
CA PRO A 253 42.52 -32.20 -69.44
C PRO A 253 43.85 -32.38 -68.67
N LEU A 254 43.88 -32.31 -67.32
CA LEU A 254 45.08 -32.59 -66.52
C LEU A 254 45.51 -34.03 -66.65
N THR A 255 44.58 -35.00 -66.72
CA THR A 255 44.94 -36.42 -66.98
C THR A 255 45.54 -36.62 -68.35
N VAL A 256 45.01 -35.93 -69.38
CA VAL A 256 45.56 -35.98 -70.75
C VAL A 256 46.91 -35.32 -70.78
N LEU A 257 47.11 -34.15 -70.15
CA LEU A 257 48.44 -33.48 -70.09
C LEU A 257 49.48 -34.36 -69.40
N ARG A 258 49.04 -35.02 -68.26
CA ARG A 258 49.99 -35.93 -67.56
C ARG A 258 50.34 -37.12 -68.38
N ALA A 259 49.37 -37.78 -69.05
CA ALA A 259 49.68 -38.90 -69.96
C ALA A 259 50.59 -38.51 -71.09
N ASN A 260 50.41 -37.31 -71.69
CA ASN A 260 51.38 -36.81 -72.76
C ASN A 260 52.75 -36.48 -72.19
N ALA A 261 52.84 -35.94 -70.98
CA ALA A 261 54.11 -35.66 -70.32
C ALA A 261 54.87 -36.94 -69.97
N ASP A 262 54.14 -37.96 -69.45
CA ASP A 262 54.70 -39.30 -69.16
C ASP A 262 55.21 -39.97 -70.45
N PHE A 263 54.47 -39.86 -71.57
CA PHE A 263 54.84 -40.40 -72.86
C PHE A 263 56.16 -39.74 -73.41
N VAL A 264 56.29 -38.41 -73.30
CA VAL A 264 57.47 -37.69 -73.71
C VAL A 264 58.73 -38.01 -72.82
N ALA A 265 58.49 -38.33 -71.55
CA ALA A 265 59.53 -38.72 -70.61
C ALA A 265 60.06 -40.16 -70.84
N GLU A 266 59.25 -41.05 -71.44
CA GLU A 266 59.68 -42.42 -71.83
C GLU A 266 60.43 -42.46 -73.13
N GLU A 267 60.35 -41.43 -74.01
CA GLU A 267 61.10 -41.39 -75.32
C GLU A 267 62.41 -40.66 -75.17
N LEU A 268 62.83 -40.13 -74.03
CA LEU A 268 64.13 -39.50 -73.78
C LEU A 268 65.01 -40.41 -72.95
#